data_00c26ce481b5873d52155c789aec4a26
#
_entry.id   00c26ce481b5873d52155c789aec4a26
#
_cell.length_a   1.000
_cell.length_b   1.000
_cell.length_c   1.000
_cell.angle_alpha   90.00
_cell.angle_beta   90.00
_cell.angle_gamma   90.00
#
_symmetry.space_group_name_H-M   'P 1'
#
loop_
_entity.id
_entity.type
_entity.pdbx_description
1 polymer ?
#
loop_
_entity_poly.entity_id
_entity_poly.type
_entity_poly.pdbx_seq_one_letter_code
_entity_poly.pdbx_strand_id
1 'polypeptide(L)'
;MKTPAKKRTAAELAAAVLWCALTLGTDRLFFRYDWRTPAFFVYKALFLVLAFGLVHGAVTLVQKLRAGDKFARRWVAWTLPYLAVNLVILLIVWPGIWGNDDLAVLYLARTLQPNSWQHFLTSGAFILSLMFVPMPGGVVLVQNLLISGIVGCFAATAQDLAEKRLTRPVRPAWFALVYLPFLLPPVLMHTQQPFRTTWSTWTELFLVFMLVAIYLRGTKLNKKELAAIVILGTLAASWRSECVYYLAAIPVLLALLCARRLLRPLAVGAVTALVLVGYFACSRYSSALMGEAWQYKMIALCYQTAALVQDADPVEDAEALADIDRVFDVEFCRANPETHGNELRGGMIAGRGGSAEDWSACQKAIIKLALKYPKSMLRERAGVFYNTLRQRQFAVQLITGLRAFFTLHNFGPDAFQISGIGGQFSLANPFRCGTDDKPALLVAILCDHFFQAFTF
;
A
#
# COMPACT_ATOMS: atom_id res chain seq x y z
N MET A 1 -29.32 0.83 -33.37
CA MET A 1 -29.29 -0.65 -33.35
C MET A 1 -28.50 -1.11 -32.12
N LYS A 2 -29.09 -1.87 -31.20
CA LYS A 2 -28.35 -2.45 -30.06
C LYS A 2 -27.62 -3.69 -30.57
N THR A 3 -26.30 -3.67 -30.57
CA THR A 3 -25.49 -4.87 -30.86
C THR A 3 -25.87 -5.99 -29.87
N PRO A 4 -26.17 -7.21 -30.33
CA PRO A 4 -26.52 -8.29 -29.39
C PRO A 4 -25.40 -8.52 -28.38
N ALA A 5 -25.77 -8.72 -27.12
CA ALA A 5 -24.82 -8.75 -25.96
C ALA A 5 -23.62 -9.67 -26.21
N LYS A 6 -23.84 -10.85 -26.81
CA LYS A 6 -22.75 -11.79 -27.17
C LYS A 6 -21.71 -11.21 -28.13
N LYS A 7 -22.16 -10.46 -29.17
CA LYS A 7 -21.23 -9.83 -30.14
C LYS A 7 -20.41 -8.73 -29.47
N ARG A 8 -21.00 -7.98 -28.55
CA ARG A 8 -20.31 -6.96 -27.76
C ARG A 8 -19.21 -7.57 -26.90
N THR A 9 -19.54 -8.59 -26.08
CA THR A 9 -18.56 -9.25 -25.20
C THR A 9 -17.41 -9.85 -26.00
N ALA A 10 -17.68 -10.45 -27.17
CA ALA A 10 -16.66 -10.97 -28.07
C ALA A 10 -15.72 -9.86 -28.59
N ALA A 11 -16.26 -8.69 -28.97
CA ALA A 11 -15.44 -7.55 -29.40
C ALA A 11 -14.59 -6.97 -28.27
N GLU A 12 -15.14 -6.86 -27.06
CA GLU A 12 -14.41 -6.42 -25.85
C GLU A 12 -13.27 -7.40 -25.51
N LEU A 13 -13.51 -8.71 -25.59
CA LEU A 13 -12.48 -9.72 -25.40
C LEU A 13 -11.41 -9.65 -26.48
N ALA A 14 -11.79 -9.49 -27.76
CA ALA A 14 -10.84 -9.34 -28.84
C ALA A 14 -9.95 -8.10 -28.66
N ALA A 15 -10.51 -6.98 -28.20
CA ALA A 15 -9.75 -5.78 -27.88
C ALA A 15 -8.77 -5.99 -26.72
N ALA A 16 -9.17 -6.72 -25.67
CA ALA A 16 -8.29 -7.07 -24.56
C ALA A 16 -7.17 -8.01 -24.97
N VAL A 17 -7.46 -9.02 -25.81
CA VAL A 17 -6.47 -9.94 -26.38
C VAL A 17 -5.48 -9.18 -27.27
N LEU A 18 -5.97 -8.28 -28.11
CA LEU A 18 -5.11 -7.43 -28.95
C LEU A 18 -4.19 -6.55 -28.08
N TRP A 19 -4.74 -5.91 -27.05
CA TRP A 19 -3.93 -5.13 -26.09
C TRP A 19 -2.86 -6.01 -25.42
N CYS A 20 -3.24 -7.19 -24.95
CA CYS A 20 -2.32 -8.15 -24.36
C CYS A 20 -1.20 -8.57 -25.35
N ALA A 21 -1.53 -8.77 -26.61
CA ALA A 21 -0.56 -9.10 -27.65
C ALA A 21 0.39 -7.93 -27.98
N LEU A 22 -0.13 -6.72 -28.09
CA LEU A 22 0.67 -5.52 -28.36
C LEU A 22 1.69 -5.23 -27.26
N THR A 23 1.35 -5.52 -25.99
CA THR A 23 2.27 -5.33 -24.86
C THR A 23 3.36 -6.40 -24.76
N LEU A 24 3.31 -7.49 -25.53
CA LEU A 24 4.38 -8.51 -25.51
C LEU A 24 5.74 -7.94 -25.94
N GLY A 25 5.76 -6.98 -26.87
CA GLY A 25 6.98 -6.31 -27.31
C GLY A 25 7.62 -5.49 -26.19
N THR A 26 6.81 -4.68 -25.50
CA THR A 26 7.27 -3.86 -24.37
C THR A 26 7.62 -4.70 -23.15
N ASP A 27 6.90 -5.80 -22.89
CA ASP A 27 7.24 -6.76 -21.83
C ASP A 27 8.65 -7.31 -22.00
N ARG A 28 9.04 -7.69 -23.24
CA ARG A 28 10.38 -8.20 -23.54
C ARG A 28 11.49 -7.18 -23.32
N LEU A 29 11.20 -5.92 -23.60
CA LEU A 29 12.18 -4.84 -23.41
C LEU A 29 12.32 -4.44 -21.94
N PHE A 30 11.25 -4.49 -21.17
CA PHE A 30 11.22 -3.99 -19.82
C PHE A 30 11.50 -5.06 -18.77
N PHE A 31 10.84 -6.23 -18.88
CA PHE A 31 11.01 -7.30 -17.90
C PHE A 31 12.25 -8.14 -18.23
N ARG A 32 13.07 -8.41 -17.21
CA ARG A 32 14.25 -9.28 -17.29
C ARG A 32 13.87 -10.67 -16.84
N TYR A 33 13.39 -11.51 -17.72
CA TYR A 33 12.99 -12.89 -17.41
C TYR A 33 13.31 -13.85 -18.56
N ASP A 34 13.47 -15.13 -18.23
CA ASP A 34 13.40 -16.17 -19.25
C ASP A 34 11.92 -16.33 -19.67
N TRP A 35 11.65 -16.28 -20.98
CA TRP A 35 10.30 -16.42 -21.54
C TRP A 35 9.61 -17.74 -21.15
N ARG A 36 10.37 -18.74 -20.66
CA ARG A 36 9.87 -20.03 -20.14
C ARG A 36 9.40 -19.96 -18.69
N THR A 37 9.60 -18.83 -18.02
CA THR A 37 9.23 -18.68 -16.62
C THR A 37 7.71 -18.78 -16.43
N PRO A 38 7.17 -19.75 -15.69
CA PRO A 38 5.73 -19.90 -15.49
C PRO A 38 5.06 -18.63 -14.93
N ALA A 39 5.76 -17.87 -14.11
CA ALA A 39 5.27 -16.61 -13.54
C ALA A 39 4.82 -15.60 -14.62
N PHE A 40 5.54 -15.54 -15.75
CA PHE A 40 5.14 -14.66 -16.86
C PHE A 40 3.74 -14.97 -17.37
N PHE A 41 3.45 -16.24 -17.61
CA PHE A 41 2.14 -16.66 -18.13
C PHE A 41 1.03 -16.41 -17.12
N VAL A 42 1.31 -16.61 -15.83
CA VAL A 42 0.34 -16.30 -14.75
C VAL A 42 0.02 -14.81 -14.74
N TYR A 43 1.04 -13.94 -14.67
CA TYR A 43 0.82 -12.50 -14.67
C TYR A 43 0.21 -12.01 -15.99
N LYS A 44 0.57 -12.60 -17.10
CA LYS A 44 -0.03 -12.24 -18.40
C LYS A 44 -1.49 -12.65 -18.51
N ALA A 45 -1.88 -13.79 -17.94
CA ALA A 45 -3.27 -14.19 -17.82
C ALA A 45 -4.06 -13.23 -16.90
N LEU A 46 -3.49 -12.85 -15.75
CA LEU A 46 -4.10 -11.85 -14.85
C LEU A 46 -4.21 -10.48 -15.55
N PHE A 47 -3.18 -10.07 -16.29
CA PHE A 47 -3.22 -8.85 -17.09
C PHE A 47 -4.35 -8.89 -18.11
N LEU A 48 -4.54 -10.01 -18.83
CA LEU A 48 -5.63 -10.17 -19.79
C LEU A 48 -7.01 -10.02 -19.12
N VAL A 49 -7.19 -10.62 -17.93
CA VAL A 49 -8.44 -10.48 -17.18
C VAL A 49 -8.67 -9.02 -16.78
N LEU A 50 -7.63 -8.32 -16.30
CA LEU A 50 -7.73 -6.90 -15.94
C LEU A 50 -7.96 -6.02 -17.16
N ALA A 51 -7.27 -6.26 -18.28
CA ALA A 51 -7.46 -5.54 -19.54
C ALA A 51 -8.89 -5.72 -20.06
N PHE A 52 -9.43 -6.94 -20.01
CA PHE A 52 -10.83 -7.20 -20.36
C PHE A 52 -11.77 -6.43 -19.43
N GLY A 53 -11.54 -6.46 -18.12
CA GLY A 53 -12.32 -5.70 -17.13
C GLY A 53 -12.30 -4.19 -17.40
N LEU A 54 -11.14 -3.63 -17.74
CA LEU A 54 -10.98 -2.22 -18.09
C LEU A 54 -11.71 -1.85 -19.39
N VAL A 55 -11.56 -2.66 -20.46
CA VAL A 55 -12.26 -2.46 -21.73
C VAL A 55 -13.78 -2.54 -21.52
N HIS A 56 -14.25 -3.57 -20.81
CA HIS A 56 -15.67 -3.74 -20.49
C HIS A 56 -16.20 -2.56 -19.65
N GLY A 57 -15.46 -2.15 -18.65
CA GLY A 57 -15.78 -1.00 -17.81
C GLY A 57 -15.86 0.31 -18.60
N ALA A 58 -14.87 0.58 -19.44
CA ALA A 58 -14.82 1.78 -20.29
C ALA A 58 -16.00 1.82 -21.28
N VAL A 59 -16.25 0.72 -21.99
CA VAL A 59 -17.39 0.62 -22.91
C VAL A 59 -18.72 0.82 -22.16
N THR A 60 -18.87 0.21 -21.00
CA THR A 60 -20.07 0.35 -20.16
C THR A 60 -20.24 1.79 -19.66
N LEU A 61 -19.16 2.45 -19.24
CA LEU A 61 -19.16 3.85 -18.82
C LEU A 61 -19.60 4.76 -19.96
N VAL A 62 -19.00 4.62 -21.14
CA VAL A 62 -19.37 5.41 -22.33
C VAL A 62 -20.85 5.22 -22.69
N GLN A 63 -21.37 4.00 -22.63
CA GLN A 63 -22.79 3.73 -22.88
C GLN A 63 -23.69 4.39 -21.84
N LYS A 64 -23.34 4.33 -20.55
CA LYS A 64 -24.08 5.02 -19.50
C LYS A 64 -24.06 6.53 -19.66
N LEU A 65 -22.89 7.09 -20.02
CA LEU A 65 -22.76 8.54 -20.28
C LEU A 65 -23.62 8.98 -21.46
N ARG A 66 -23.62 8.21 -22.55
CA ARG A 66 -24.49 8.44 -23.74
C ARG A 66 -25.99 8.31 -23.41
N ALA A 67 -26.33 7.37 -22.54
CA ALA A 67 -27.70 7.19 -22.05
C ALA A 67 -28.14 8.23 -21.02
N GLY A 68 -27.27 9.15 -20.63
CA GLY A 68 -27.60 10.21 -19.68
C GLY A 68 -27.64 9.75 -18.22
N ASP A 69 -27.02 8.62 -17.87
CA ASP A 69 -26.96 8.12 -16.50
C ASP A 69 -26.36 9.17 -15.57
N LYS A 70 -27.13 9.59 -14.56
CA LYS A 70 -26.75 10.67 -13.65
C LYS A 70 -25.53 10.29 -12.80
N PHE A 71 -25.48 9.04 -12.33
CA PHE A 71 -24.37 8.59 -11.49
C PHE A 71 -23.07 8.53 -12.28
N ALA A 72 -23.09 7.98 -13.49
CA ALA A 72 -21.91 7.91 -14.35
C ALA A 72 -21.35 9.30 -14.69
N ARG A 73 -22.22 10.26 -15.00
CA ARG A 73 -21.82 11.66 -15.27
C ARG A 73 -21.17 12.29 -14.03
N ARG A 74 -21.77 12.13 -12.85
CA ARG A 74 -21.22 12.62 -11.58
C ARG A 74 -19.89 11.98 -11.27
N TRP A 75 -19.79 10.65 -11.41
CA TRP A 75 -18.56 9.94 -11.15
C TRP A 75 -17.40 10.47 -11.99
N VAL A 76 -17.61 10.62 -13.30
CA VAL A 76 -16.59 11.21 -14.19
C VAL A 76 -16.31 12.68 -13.81
N ALA A 77 -17.33 13.48 -13.58
CA ALA A 77 -17.17 14.89 -13.22
C ALA A 77 -16.37 15.08 -11.91
N TRP A 78 -16.51 14.17 -10.93
CA TRP A 78 -15.75 14.21 -9.68
C TRP A 78 -14.39 13.51 -9.79
N THR A 79 -14.22 12.51 -10.65
CA THR A 79 -12.94 11.83 -10.86
C THR A 79 -11.91 12.72 -11.55
N LEU A 80 -12.31 13.42 -12.61
CA LEU A 80 -11.38 14.16 -13.46
C LEU A 80 -10.63 15.29 -12.75
N PRO A 81 -11.26 16.16 -11.92
CA PRO A 81 -10.53 17.21 -11.22
C PRO A 81 -9.48 16.66 -10.23
N TYR A 82 -9.84 15.61 -9.48
CA TYR A 82 -8.89 14.98 -8.54
C TYR A 82 -7.76 14.26 -9.27
N LEU A 83 -8.07 13.61 -10.39
CA LEU A 83 -7.06 13.01 -11.26
C LEU A 83 -6.12 14.08 -11.83
N ALA A 84 -6.65 15.22 -12.28
CA ALA A 84 -5.83 16.31 -12.78
C ALA A 84 -4.83 16.82 -11.74
N VAL A 85 -5.28 17.01 -10.49
CA VAL A 85 -4.39 17.39 -9.38
C VAL A 85 -3.28 16.35 -9.18
N ASN A 86 -3.64 15.06 -9.13
CA ASN A 86 -2.65 13.99 -8.94
C ASN A 86 -1.68 13.88 -10.12
N LEU A 87 -2.14 14.07 -11.35
CA LEU A 87 -1.26 14.04 -12.52
C LEU A 87 -0.32 15.23 -12.56
N VAL A 88 -0.77 16.43 -12.18
CA VAL A 88 0.12 17.60 -12.05
C VAL A 88 1.20 17.33 -11.01
N ILE A 89 0.81 16.80 -9.83
CA ILE A 89 1.80 16.46 -8.80
C ILE A 89 2.73 15.35 -9.30
N LEU A 90 2.23 14.31 -9.97
CA LEU A 90 3.06 13.25 -10.53
C LEU A 90 4.06 13.79 -11.55
N LEU A 91 3.65 14.73 -12.41
CA LEU A 91 4.57 15.37 -13.35
C LEU A 91 5.68 16.15 -12.64
N ILE A 92 5.34 16.80 -11.52
CA ILE A 92 6.28 17.53 -10.67
C ILE A 92 7.30 16.59 -10.02
N VAL A 93 6.86 15.45 -9.48
CA VAL A 93 7.71 14.49 -8.76
C VAL A 93 8.05 13.25 -9.61
N TRP A 94 7.98 13.37 -10.94
CA TRP A 94 8.21 12.24 -11.83
C TRP A 94 9.54 11.53 -11.55
N PRO A 95 9.56 10.18 -11.52
CA PRO A 95 8.50 9.21 -11.80
C PRO A 95 7.65 8.80 -10.58
N GLY A 96 7.51 9.64 -9.58
CA GLY A 96 6.87 9.40 -8.29
C GLY A 96 7.89 9.47 -7.14
N ILE A 97 7.41 9.27 -5.92
CA ILE A 97 8.23 9.29 -4.70
C ILE A 97 8.55 7.83 -4.33
N TRP A 98 9.82 7.45 -4.40
CA TRP A 98 10.27 6.08 -4.21
C TRP A 98 11.13 5.93 -2.96
N GLY A 99 10.74 5.03 -2.07
CA GLY A 99 11.57 4.59 -0.94
C GLY A 99 12.47 3.41 -1.31
N ASN A 100 13.46 3.11 -0.48
CA ASN A 100 14.37 1.97 -0.69
C ASN A 100 13.62 0.65 -0.83
N ASP A 101 12.60 0.44 -0.01
CA ASP A 101 11.75 -0.75 -0.03
C ASP A 101 11.01 -0.90 -1.35
N ASP A 102 10.48 0.22 -1.88
CA ASP A 102 9.72 0.24 -3.12
C ASP A 102 10.62 -0.02 -4.33
N LEU A 103 11.85 0.51 -4.30
CA LEU A 103 12.87 0.25 -5.31
C LEU A 103 13.28 -1.23 -5.32
N ALA A 104 13.40 -1.86 -4.15
CA ALA A 104 13.66 -3.30 -4.06
C ALA A 104 12.51 -4.13 -4.66
N VAL A 105 11.25 -3.74 -4.39
CA VAL A 105 10.07 -4.37 -5.01
C VAL A 105 10.07 -4.16 -6.52
N LEU A 106 10.37 -2.94 -6.99
CA LEU A 106 10.45 -2.62 -8.42
C LEU A 106 11.51 -3.47 -9.14
N TYR A 107 12.69 -3.61 -8.50
CA TYR A 107 13.76 -4.44 -9.05
C TYR A 107 13.33 -5.89 -9.23
N LEU A 108 12.74 -6.49 -8.19
CA LEU A 108 12.26 -7.87 -8.25
C LEU A 108 11.05 -8.02 -9.19
N ALA A 109 10.17 -7.04 -9.25
CA ALA A 109 9.05 -7.02 -10.18
C ALA A 109 9.51 -7.11 -11.65
N ARG A 110 10.64 -6.48 -11.99
CA ARG A 110 11.24 -6.59 -13.34
C ARG A 110 11.72 -8.00 -13.69
N THR A 111 12.00 -8.83 -12.71
CA THR A 111 12.33 -10.25 -12.89
C THR A 111 11.14 -11.17 -12.65
N LEU A 112 9.92 -10.61 -12.52
CA LEU A 112 8.66 -11.29 -12.21
C LEU A 112 8.70 -12.09 -10.90
N GLN A 113 9.58 -11.69 -9.99
CA GLN A 113 9.74 -12.31 -8.68
C GLN A 113 9.00 -11.50 -7.62
N PRO A 114 8.25 -12.14 -6.74
CA PRO A 114 7.72 -11.48 -5.56
C PRO A 114 8.85 -11.15 -4.59
N ASN A 115 8.72 -10.04 -3.90
CA ASN A 115 9.63 -9.70 -2.82
C ASN A 115 9.42 -10.66 -1.64
N SER A 116 10.50 -11.22 -1.09
CA SER A 116 10.43 -12.24 -0.03
C SER A 116 10.01 -11.69 1.33
N TRP A 117 10.24 -10.41 1.61
CA TRP A 117 9.92 -9.79 2.90
C TRP A 117 8.66 -8.91 2.90
N GLN A 118 8.05 -8.68 1.74
CA GLN A 118 6.73 -8.06 1.64
C GLN A 118 5.69 -9.05 1.15
N HIS A 119 4.43 -8.78 1.45
CA HIS A 119 3.34 -9.60 0.93
C HIS A 119 3.34 -9.56 -0.61
N PHE A 120 3.18 -10.72 -1.25
CA PHE A 120 3.26 -10.88 -2.72
C PHE A 120 2.28 -9.98 -3.49
N LEU A 121 1.19 -9.52 -2.87
CA LEU A 121 0.24 -8.59 -3.48
C LEU A 121 0.90 -7.28 -3.92
N THR A 122 1.89 -6.78 -3.15
CA THR A 122 2.62 -5.56 -3.53
C THR A 122 3.41 -5.78 -4.82
N SER A 123 4.19 -6.87 -4.89
CA SER A 123 4.93 -7.22 -6.10
C SER A 123 4.00 -7.49 -7.29
N GLY A 124 2.86 -8.17 -7.03
CA GLY A 124 1.84 -8.43 -8.05
C GLY A 124 1.22 -7.14 -8.60
N ALA A 125 0.89 -6.18 -7.72
CA ALA A 125 0.39 -4.87 -8.13
C ALA A 125 1.42 -4.11 -9.00
N PHE A 126 2.71 -4.16 -8.64
CA PHE A 126 3.78 -3.55 -9.43
C PHE A 126 3.90 -4.22 -10.80
N ILE A 127 4.01 -5.56 -10.85
CA ILE A 127 4.15 -6.31 -12.09
C ILE A 127 2.98 -6.00 -13.04
N LEU A 128 1.76 -6.06 -12.54
CA LEU A 128 0.58 -5.76 -13.35
C LEU A 128 0.55 -4.30 -13.81
N SER A 129 0.90 -3.35 -12.95
CA SER A 129 0.99 -1.93 -13.34
C SER A 129 2.04 -1.70 -14.42
N LEU A 130 3.20 -2.36 -14.33
CA LEU A 130 4.29 -2.29 -15.30
C LEU A 130 3.92 -2.96 -16.63
N MET A 131 3.03 -3.95 -16.64
CA MET A 131 2.48 -4.51 -17.88
C MET A 131 1.52 -3.53 -18.58
N PHE A 132 0.85 -2.62 -17.84
CA PHE A 132 0.08 -1.54 -18.45
C PHE A 132 0.95 -0.40 -18.94
N VAL A 133 1.92 0.03 -18.13
CA VAL A 133 2.82 1.15 -18.44
C VAL A 133 4.24 0.75 -18.02
N PRO A 134 5.09 0.30 -18.96
CA PRO A 134 6.39 -0.33 -18.68
C PRO A 134 7.47 0.70 -18.29
N MET A 135 7.24 1.42 -17.22
CA MET A 135 8.18 2.36 -16.63
C MET A 135 7.86 2.58 -15.14
N PRO A 136 8.81 2.97 -14.30
CA PRO A 136 8.57 3.19 -12.87
C PRO A 136 7.38 4.11 -12.60
N GLY A 137 7.29 5.25 -13.27
CA GLY A 137 6.15 6.17 -13.17
C GLY A 137 4.81 5.55 -13.56
N GLY A 138 4.82 4.45 -14.30
CA GLY A 138 3.62 3.69 -14.67
C GLY A 138 2.91 3.07 -13.45
N VAL A 139 3.67 2.63 -12.44
CA VAL A 139 3.08 2.11 -11.18
C VAL A 139 2.30 3.21 -10.48
N VAL A 140 2.91 4.39 -10.35
CA VAL A 140 2.28 5.55 -9.71
C VAL A 140 1.11 6.08 -10.53
N LEU A 141 1.22 6.07 -11.86
CA LEU A 141 0.13 6.47 -12.76
C LEU A 141 -1.10 5.56 -12.59
N VAL A 142 -0.92 4.24 -12.59
CA VAL A 142 -2.01 3.28 -12.38
C VAL A 142 -2.62 3.49 -11.00
N GLN A 143 -1.80 3.67 -9.97
CA GLN A 143 -2.24 3.99 -8.62
C GLN A 143 -3.09 5.27 -8.59
N ASN A 144 -2.63 6.36 -9.21
CA ASN A 144 -3.35 7.63 -9.28
C ASN A 144 -4.69 7.51 -9.99
N LEU A 145 -4.77 6.72 -11.07
CA LEU A 145 -6.03 6.44 -11.78
C LEU A 145 -7.03 5.72 -10.87
N LEU A 146 -6.59 4.69 -10.16
CA LEU A 146 -7.43 3.92 -9.23
C LEU A 146 -7.91 4.79 -8.07
N ILE A 147 -7.01 5.50 -7.41
CA ILE A 147 -7.33 6.39 -6.28
C ILE A 147 -8.30 7.48 -6.70
N SER A 148 -8.06 8.13 -7.83
CA SER A 148 -8.95 9.18 -8.34
C SER A 148 -10.34 8.66 -8.66
N GLY A 149 -10.43 7.44 -9.23
CA GLY A 149 -11.70 6.75 -9.45
C GLY A 149 -12.46 6.46 -8.15
N ILE A 150 -11.75 6.06 -7.10
CA ILE A 150 -12.30 5.81 -5.76
C ILE A 150 -12.81 7.11 -5.15
N VAL A 151 -12.02 8.18 -5.14
CA VAL A 151 -12.41 9.49 -4.57
C VAL A 151 -13.61 10.08 -5.33
N GLY A 152 -13.61 9.99 -6.67
CA GLY A 152 -14.74 10.38 -7.49
C GLY A 152 -16.01 9.57 -7.18
N CYS A 153 -15.86 8.26 -6.90
CA CYS A 153 -16.97 7.39 -6.47
C CYS A 153 -17.54 7.86 -5.12
N PHE A 154 -16.69 8.27 -4.18
CA PHE A 154 -17.12 8.80 -2.89
C PHE A 154 -17.96 10.06 -3.04
N ALA A 155 -17.49 11.03 -3.80
CA ALA A 155 -18.21 12.27 -4.03
C ALA A 155 -19.54 12.06 -4.80
N ALA A 156 -19.53 11.23 -5.85
CA ALA A 156 -20.74 10.91 -6.62
C ALA A 156 -21.77 10.17 -5.76
N THR A 157 -21.33 9.24 -4.91
CA THR A 157 -22.22 8.49 -4.01
C THR A 157 -22.78 9.39 -2.91
N ALA A 158 -21.97 10.27 -2.32
CA ALA A 158 -22.42 11.24 -1.33
C ALA A 158 -23.50 12.16 -1.92
N GLN A 159 -23.29 12.64 -3.15
CA GLN A 159 -24.27 13.46 -3.87
C GLN A 159 -25.57 12.68 -4.14
N ASP A 160 -25.50 11.43 -4.61
CA ASP A 160 -26.68 10.61 -4.90
C ASP A 160 -27.48 10.29 -3.62
N LEU A 161 -26.78 10.02 -2.51
CA LEU A 161 -27.41 9.78 -1.21
C LEU A 161 -28.07 11.04 -0.65
N ALA A 162 -27.42 12.20 -0.77
CA ALA A 162 -27.95 13.46 -0.29
C ALA A 162 -29.24 13.84 -1.04
N GLU A 163 -29.24 13.72 -2.36
CA GLU A 163 -30.44 14.02 -3.17
C GLU A 163 -31.64 13.09 -2.85
N LYS A 164 -31.35 11.85 -2.44
CA LYS A 164 -32.41 10.88 -2.08
C LYS A 164 -32.94 11.05 -0.66
N ARG A 165 -32.16 11.67 0.23
CA ARG A 165 -32.48 11.71 1.68
C ARG A 165 -32.82 13.07 2.22
N LEU A 166 -32.31 14.12 1.58
CA LEU A 166 -32.53 15.49 2.05
C LEU A 166 -33.77 16.09 1.36
N THR A 167 -34.58 16.73 2.15
CA THR A 167 -35.80 17.44 1.66
C THR A 167 -35.45 18.73 0.91
N ARG A 168 -34.27 19.31 1.19
CA ARG A 168 -33.76 20.50 0.52
C ARG A 168 -32.64 20.14 -0.44
N PRO A 169 -32.62 20.69 -1.67
CA PRO A 169 -31.55 20.45 -2.62
C PRO A 169 -30.25 21.05 -2.09
N VAL A 170 -29.20 20.22 -2.04
CA VAL A 170 -27.86 20.65 -1.70
C VAL A 170 -27.14 21.10 -2.97
N ARG A 171 -26.52 22.27 -2.93
CA ARG A 171 -25.73 22.77 -4.07
C ARG A 171 -24.60 21.79 -4.37
N PRO A 172 -24.39 21.38 -5.64
CA PRO A 172 -23.33 20.43 -6.00
C PRO A 172 -21.95 20.81 -5.48
N ALA A 173 -21.62 22.10 -5.42
CA ALA A 173 -20.34 22.60 -4.92
C ALA A 173 -20.01 22.13 -3.48
N TRP A 174 -21.01 21.88 -2.63
CA TRP A 174 -20.75 21.36 -1.27
C TRP A 174 -20.13 19.97 -1.25
N PHE A 175 -20.35 19.16 -2.30
CA PHE A 175 -19.73 17.84 -2.40
C PHE A 175 -18.24 17.93 -2.72
N ALA A 176 -17.72 19.08 -3.14
CA ALA A 176 -16.27 19.32 -3.21
C ALA A 176 -15.59 19.21 -1.84
N LEU A 177 -16.33 19.40 -0.73
CA LEU A 177 -15.81 19.18 0.62
C LEU A 177 -15.36 17.73 0.85
N VAL A 178 -15.89 16.77 0.10
CA VAL A 178 -15.44 15.38 0.13
C VAL A 178 -13.95 15.26 -0.26
N TYR A 179 -13.42 16.21 -1.02
CA TYR A 179 -12.01 16.22 -1.38
C TYR A 179 -11.09 16.72 -0.26
N LEU A 180 -11.59 17.51 0.69
CA LEU A 180 -10.74 18.14 1.70
C LEU A 180 -9.77 17.17 2.39
N PRO A 181 -10.21 15.99 2.91
CA PRO A 181 -9.28 15.06 3.53
C PRO A 181 -8.27 14.48 2.53
N PHE A 182 -8.64 14.37 1.25
CA PHE A 182 -7.78 13.80 0.20
C PHE A 182 -6.83 14.81 -0.43
N LEU A 183 -7.07 16.11 -0.25
CA LEU A 183 -6.20 17.20 -0.68
C LEU A 183 -5.18 17.59 0.39
N LEU A 184 -5.23 16.98 1.57
CA LEU A 184 -4.21 17.20 2.59
C LEU A 184 -2.84 16.78 2.06
N PRO A 185 -1.79 17.57 2.28
CA PRO A 185 -0.45 17.29 1.77
C PRO A 185 0.05 15.87 2.06
N PRO A 186 -0.12 15.30 3.28
CA PRO A 186 0.26 13.92 3.55
C PRO A 186 -0.40 12.92 2.61
N VAL A 187 -1.70 13.08 2.36
CA VAL A 187 -2.47 12.15 1.52
C VAL A 187 -2.04 12.26 0.06
N LEU A 188 -1.85 13.49 -0.44
CA LEU A 188 -1.37 13.71 -1.81
C LEU A 188 0.03 13.13 -2.01
N MET A 189 0.93 13.29 -1.04
CA MET A 189 2.27 12.70 -1.11
C MET A 189 2.23 11.17 -1.10
N HIS A 190 1.47 10.57 -0.19
CA HIS A 190 1.28 9.12 -0.18
C HIS A 190 0.64 8.60 -1.48
N THR A 191 -0.22 9.40 -2.12
CA THR A 191 -0.79 9.05 -3.42
C THR A 191 0.27 8.98 -4.52
N GLN A 192 1.39 9.72 -4.39
CA GLN A 192 2.52 9.67 -5.32
C GLN A 192 3.58 8.62 -4.95
N GLN A 193 3.42 7.95 -3.82
CA GLN A 193 4.33 6.92 -3.35
C GLN A 193 3.72 5.53 -3.56
N PRO A 194 4.34 4.65 -4.37
CA PRO A 194 3.80 3.32 -4.66
C PRO A 194 4.05 2.32 -3.52
N PHE A 195 3.89 2.79 -2.29
CA PHE A 195 4.19 2.04 -1.10
C PHE A 195 3.08 1.03 -0.77
N ARG A 196 3.45 -0.14 -0.20
CA ARG A 196 2.47 -1.17 0.19
C ARG A 196 1.32 -0.63 1.04
N THR A 197 1.62 0.36 1.92
CA THR A 197 0.61 1.00 2.76
C THR A 197 -0.40 1.79 1.94
N THR A 198 0.03 2.47 0.88
CA THR A 198 -0.88 3.22 -0.01
C THR A 198 -1.91 2.27 -0.63
N TRP A 199 -1.46 1.17 -1.24
CA TRP A 199 -2.35 0.18 -1.84
C TRP A 199 -3.31 -0.45 -0.83
N SER A 200 -2.80 -0.84 0.35
CA SER A 200 -3.61 -1.40 1.45
C SER A 200 -4.65 -0.40 1.93
N THR A 201 -4.24 0.81 2.32
CA THR A 201 -5.13 1.83 2.89
C THR A 201 -6.25 2.23 1.93
N TRP A 202 -5.96 2.40 0.64
CA TRP A 202 -7.00 2.73 -0.33
C TRP A 202 -7.96 1.57 -0.59
N THR A 203 -7.47 0.32 -0.53
CA THR A 203 -8.34 -0.88 -0.59
C THR A 203 -9.28 -0.94 0.61
N GLU A 204 -8.75 -0.73 1.81
CA GLU A 204 -9.50 -0.69 3.07
C GLU A 204 -10.54 0.42 3.08
N LEU A 205 -10.13 1.63 2.72
CA LEU A 205 -11.02 2.79 2.66
C LEU A 205 -12.17 2.57 1.66
N PHE A 206 -11.86 1.98 0.51
CA PHE A 206 -12.89 1.67 -0.49
C PHE A 206 -13.87 0.60 -0.01
N LEU A 207 -13.39 -0.45 0.66
CA LEU A 207 -14.22 -1.48 1.28
C LEU A 207 -15.18 -0.89 2.31
N VAL A 208 -14.63 -0.11 3.26
CA VAL A 208 -15.43 0.51 4.34
C VAL A 208 -16.45 1.48 3.74
N PHE A 209 -16.03 2.33 2.82
CA PHE A 209 -16.94 3.24 2.14
C PHE A 209 -18.08 2.51 1.41
N MET A 210 -17.78 1.43 0.70
CA MET A 210 -18.77 0.64 -0.02
C MET A 210 -19.80 0.06 0.95
N LEU A 211 -19.36 -0.51 2.09
CA LEU A 211 -20.26 -1.06 3.11
C LEU A 211 -21.15 0.04 3.73
N VAL A 212 -20.58 1.19 4.06
CA VAL A 212 -21.33 2.36 4.56
C VAL A 212 -22.33 2.87 3.51
N ALA A 213 -21.92 2.98 2.26
CA ALA A 213 -22.82 3.41 1.18
C ALA A 213 -24.00 2.45 0.97
N ILE A 214 -23.76 1.14 1.05
CA ILE A 214 -24.83 0.11 1.00
C ILE A 214 -25.78 0.28 2.19
N TYR A 215 -25.23 0.41 3.40
CA TYR A 215 -26.02 0.62 4.61
C TYR A 215 -26.90 1.89 4.50
N LEU A 216 -26.33 2.98 4.01
CA LEU A 216 -27.04 4.23 3.82
C LEU A 216 -28.06 4.16 2.69
N ARG A 217 -27.79 3.47 1.57
CA ARG A 217 -28.77 3.26 0.50
C ARG A 217 -30.01 2.48 0.95
N GLY A 218 -29.84 1.57 1.90
CA GLY A 218 -30.93 0.74 2.39
C GLY A 218 -31.45 -0.28 1.37
N THR A 219 -30.68 -0.59 0.33
CA THR A 219 -31.05 -1.57 -0.70
C THR A 219 -30.37 -2.90 -0.46
N LYS A 220 -31.06 -4.00 -0.80
CA LYS A 220 -30.49 -5.35 -0.69
C LYS A 220 -29.26 -5.48 -1.58
N LEU A 221 -28.24 -6.15 -1.06
CA LEU A 221 -27.01 -6.44 -1.79
C LEU A 221 -27.27 -7.35 -2.98
N ASN A 222 -26.66 -7.01 -4.09
CA ASN A 222 -26.66 -7.86 -5.29
C ASN A 222 -25.38 -8.74 -5.32
N LYS A 223 -25.36 -9.73 -6.23
CA LYS A 223 -24.23 -10.68 -6.36
C LYS A 223 -22.88 -10.00 -6.67
N LYS A 224 -22.90 -8.88 -7.41
CA LYS A 224 -21.66 -8.14 -7.76
C LYS A 224 -21.09 -7.43 -6.55
N GLU A 225 -21.95 -6.82 -5.72
CA GLU A 225 -21.54 -6.19 -4.46
C GLU A 225 -21.00 -7.23 -3.48
N LEU A 226 -21.62 -8.41 -3.39
CA LEU A 226 -21.09 -9.51 -2.57
C LEU A 226 -19.71 -9.97 -3.04
N ALA A 227 -19.54 -10.18 -4.35
CA ALA A 227 -18.23 -10.53 -4.92
C ALA A 227 -17.18 -9.45 -4.66
N ALA A 228 -17.54 -8.18 -4.81
CA ALA A 228 -16.65 -7.07 -4.51
C ALA A 228 -16.23 -7.04 -3.02
N ILE A 229 -17.17 -7.31 -2.09
CA ILE A 229 -16.86 -7.41 -0.65
C ILE A 229 -15.88 -8.56 -0.37
N VAL A 230 -16.07 -9.73 -1.00
CA VAL A 230 -15.15 -10.87 -0.84
C VAL A 230 -13.76 -10.50 -1.33
N ILE A 231 -13.65 -9.95 -2.53
CA ILE A 231 -12.34 -9.57 -3.12
C ILE A 231 -11.66 -8.49 -2.28
N LEU A 232 -12.35 -7.38 -2.04
CA LEU A 232 -11.78 -6.25 -1.28
C LEU A 232 -11.50 -6.64 0.17
N GLY A 233 -12.36 -7.45 0.79
CA GLY A 233 -12.16 -7.94 2.15
C GLY A 233 -10.95 -8.86 2.26
N THR A 234 -10.77 -9.77 1.29
CA THR A 234 -9.57 -10.61 1.21
C THR A 234 -8.31 -9.76 1.03
N LEU A 235 -8.32 -8.81 0.10
CA LEU A 235 -7.19 -7.92 -0.14
C LEU A 235 -6.87 -7.07 1.09
N ALA A 236 -7.88 -6.43 1.70
CA ALA A 236 -7.72 -5.61 2.89
C ALA A 236 -7.13 -6.40 4.05
N ALA A 237 -7.63 -7.61 4.33
CA ALA A 237 -7.14 -8.43 5.43
C ALA A 237 -5.74 -9.02 5.17
N SER A 238 -5.35 -9.22 3.88
CA SER A 238 -4.13 -9.95 3.53
C SER A 238 -2.94 -9.07 3.24
N TRP A 239 -3.15 -7.82 2.77
CA TRP A 239 -2.06 -6.99 2.24
C TRP A 239 -0.97 -6.70 3.26
N ARG A 240 -1.36 -6.54 4.52
CA ARG A 240 -0.44 -6.28 5.65
C ARG A 240 -0.79 -7.17 6.83
N SER A 241 0.22 -7.57 7.57
CA SER A 241 0.05 -8.40 8.78
C SER A 241 -0.82 -7.74 9.84
N GLU A 242 -0.74 -6.41 9.95
CA GLU A 242 -1.53 -5.62 10.90
C GLU A 242 -3.02 -5.60 10.55
N CYS A 243 -3.36 -5.82 9.29
CA CYS A 243 -4.75 -5.75 8.80
C CYS A 243 -5.58 -7.00 9.10
N VAL A 244 -5.00 -7.98 9.80
CA VAL A 244 -5.71 -9.20 10.24
C VAL A 244 -7.01 -8.90 11.01
N TYR A 245 -7.12 -7.75 11.66
CA TYR A 245 -8.33 -7.32 12.36
C TYR A 245 -9.56 -7.22 11.45
N TYR A 246 -9.38 -7.08 10.13
CA TYR A 246 -10.49 -7.11 9.17
C TYR A 246 -11.23 -8.46 9.15
N LEU A 247 -10.56 -9.55 9.55
CA LEU A 247 -11.23 -10.85 9.69
C LEU A 247 -12.34 -10.83 10.76
N ALA A 248 -12.19 -9.95 11.76
CA ALA A 248 -13.24 -9.71 12.77
C ALA A 248 -14.17 -8.56 12.36
N ALA A 249 -13.61 -7.48 11.77
CA ALA A 249 -14.40 -6.29 11.42
C ALA A 249 -15.41 -6.56 10.31
N ILE A 250 -15.04 -7.34 9.27
CA ILE A 250 -15.94 -7.64 8.15
C ILE A 250 -17.20 -8.36 8.59
N PRO A 251 -17.17 -9.49 9.34
CA PRO A 251 -18.38 -10.15 9.79
C PRO A 251 -19.25 -9.25 10.68
N VAL A 252 -18.66 -8.38 11.51
CA VAL A 252 -19.42 -7.40 12.32
C VAL A 252 -20.16 -6.41 11.41
N LEU A 253 -19.47 -5.83 10.41
CA LEU A 253 -20.08 -4.90 9.46
C LEU A 253 -21.17 -5.57 8.62
N LEU A 254 -20.97 -6.83 8.22
CA LEU A 254 -21.98 -7.62 7.50
C LEU A 254 -23.18 -7.96 8.41
N ALA A 255 -22.95 -8.23 9.70
CA ALA A 255 -24.03 -8.44 10.66
C ALA A 255 -24.89 -7.18 10.83
N LEU A 256 -24.31 -5.97 10.80
CA LEU A 256 -25.07 -4.72 10.81
C LEU A 256 -25.97 -4.59 9.55
N LEU A 257 -25.47 -5.00 8.37
CA LEU A 257 -26.27 -5.05 7.15
C LEU A 257 -27.39 -6.09 7.26
N CYS A 258 -27.11 -7.23 7.90
CA CYS A 258 -28.09 -8.27 8.15
C CYS A 258 -29.18 -7.79 9.12
N ALA A 259 -28.85 -7.10 10.19
CA ALA A 259 -29.80 -6.51 11.15
C ALA A 259 -30.76 -5.51 10.46
N ARG A 260 -30.28 -4.83 9.43
CA ARG A 260 -31.10 -3.95 8.56
C ARG A 260 -31.87 -4.73 7.47
N ARG A 261 -31.82 -6.05 7.45
CA ARG A 261 -32.44 -6.93 6.42
C ARG A 261 -31.94 -6.67 4.99
N LEU A 262 -30.77 -6.06 4.84
CA LEU A 262 -30.11 -5.80 3.54
C LEU A 262 -29.35 -7.02 3.06
N LEU A 263 -29.03 -7.96 3.96
CA LEU A 263 -28.30 -9.19 3.70
C LEU A 263 -28.98 -10.34 4.45
N ARG A 264 -28.92 -11.56 3.89
CA ARG A 264 -29.41 -12.77 4.56
C ARG A 264 -28.33 -13.31 5.52
N PRO A 265 -28.70 -13.93 6.68
CA PRO A 265 -27.71 -14.49 7.61
C PRO A 265 -26.76 -15.51 6.94
N LEU A 266 -27.31 -16.38 6.08
CA LEU A 266 -26.51 -17.34 5.31
C LEU A 266 -25.45 -16.65 4.43
N ALA A 267 -25.77 -15.50 3.83
CA ALA A 267 -24.83 -14.75 3.01
C ALA A 267 -23.74 -14.08 3.86
N VAL A 268 -24.03 -13.68 5.10
CA VAL A 268 -23.01 -13.22 6.06
C VAL A 268 -21.98 -14.32 6.30
N GLY A 269 -22.46 -15.53 6.65
CA GLY A 269 -21.58 -16.69 6.87
C GLY A 269 -20.77 -17.04 5.61
N ALA A 270 -21.42 -17.09 4.44
CA ALA A 270 -20.76 -17.43 3.19
C ALA A 270 -19.67 -16.41 2.78
N VAL A 271 -19.98 -15.11 2.87
CA VAL A 271 -18.99 -14.04 2.55
C VAL A 271 -17.83 -14.07 3.53
N THR A 272 -18.11 -14.22 4.84
CA THR A 272 -17.06 -14.35 5.86
C THR A 272 -16.17 -15.56 5.59
N ALA A 273 -16.77 -16.72 5.31
CA ALA A 273 -16.01 -17.94 4.99
C ALA A 273 -15.12 -17.76 3.75
N LEU A 274 -15.64 -17.13 2.68
CA LEU A 274 -14.87 -16.85 1.47
C LEU A 274 -13.71 -15.87 1.72
N VAL A 275 -13.91 -14.83 2.54
CA VAL A 275 -12.83 -13.92 2.94
C VAL A 275 -11.77 -14.64 3.75
N LEU A 276 -12.18 -15.51 4.71
CA LEU A 276 -11.24 -16.33 5.48
C LEU A 276 -10.43 -17.27 4.59
N VAL A 277 -11.08 -18.00 3.69
CA VAL A 277 -10.40 -18.88 2.73
C VAL A 277 -9.41 -18.09 1.88
N GLY A 278 -9.83 -16.93 1.33
CA GLY A 278 -8.97 -16.06 0.56
C GLY A 278 -7.77 -15.57 1.37
N TYR A 279 -7.99 -15.11 2.61
CA TYR A 279 -6.93 -14.69 3.53
C TYR A 279 -5.92 -15.81 3.81
N PHE A 280 -6.40 -17.00 4.18
CA PHE A 280 -5.48 -18.11 4.48
C PHE A 280 -4.72 -18.58 3.24
N ALA A 281 -5.35 -18.58 2.06
CA ALA A 281 -4.66 -18.88 0.81
C ALA A 281 -3.55 -17.86 0.52
N CYS A 282 -3.86 -16.57 0.61
CA CYS A 282 -2.88 -15.49 0.43
C CYS A 282 -1.76 -15.54 1.47
N SER A 283 -2.10 -15.73 2.75
CA SER A 283 -1.13 -15.81 3.84
C SER A 283 -0.20 -17.01 3.71
N ARG A 284 -0.75 -18.19 3.38
CA ARG A 284 0.04 -19.39 3.14
C ARG A 284 1.00 -19.24 1.96
N TYR A 285 0.51 -18.68 0.85
CA TYR A 285 1.35 -18.41 -0.31
C TYR A 285 2.46 -17.41 0.02
N SER A 286 2.14 -16.31 0.70
CA SER A 286 3.14 -15.31 1.12
C SER A 286 4.17 -15.91 2.06
N SER A 287 3.74 -16.75 3.03
CA SER A 287 4.66 -17.42 3.96
C SER A 287 5.57 -18.41 3.25
N ALA A 288 5.07 -19.12 2.24
CA ALA A 288 5.89 -20.03 1.44
C ALA A 288 6.98 -19.30 0.64
N LEU A 289 6.69 -18.07 0.17
CA LEU A 289 7.66 -17.23 -0.51
C LEU A 289 8.69 -16.62 0.43
N MET A 290 8.29 -16.30 1.65
CA MET A 290 9.18 -15.72 2.67
C MET A 290 10.18 -16.73 3.23
N GLY A 291 9.90 -18.04 3.12
CA GLY A 291 10.73 -19.08 3.71
C GLY A 291 10.89 -18.88 5.23
N GLU A 292 12.11 -19.01 5.73
CA GLU A 292 12.45 -18.82 7.15
C GLU A 292 12.56 -17.35 7.57
N ALA A 293 11.95 -16.42 6.85
CA ALA A 293 12.05 -14.98 7.16
C ALA A 293 11.29 -14.57 8.45
N TRP A 294 11.30 -15.46 9.48
CA TRP A 294 10.88 -15.12 10.84
C TRP A 294 11.69 -13.95 11.41
N GLN A 295 12.94 -13.76 10.95
CA GLN A 295 13.78 -12.61 11.27
C GLN A 295 13.09 -11.26 10.98
N TYR A 296 12.24 -11.19 9.98
CA TYR A 296 11.48 -9.97 9.71
C TYR A 296 10.43 -9.67 10.79
N LYS A 297 9.87 -10.70 11.43
CA LYS A 297 8.91 -10.53 12.54
C LYS A 297 9.56 -9.94 13.79
N MET A 298 10.86 -10.16 13.97
CA MET A 298 11.64 -9.58 15.08
C MET A 298 11.66 -8.05 15.04
N ILE A 299 11.74 -7.48 13.84
CA ILE A 299 11.81 -6.02 13.65
C ILE A 299 10.63 -5.31 14.31
N ALA A 300 9.45 -5.90 14.26
CA ALA A 300 8.26 -5.34 14.88
C ALA A 300 8.30 -5.31 16.40
N LEU A 301 9.17 -6.12 17.02
CA LEU A 301 9.30 -6.24 18.48
C LEU A 301 10.55 -5.55 19.04
N CYS A 302 11.48 -5.06 18.20
CA CYS A 302 12.74 -4.48 18.66
C CYS A 302 12.56 -3.39 19.72
N TYR A 303 11.70 -2.41 19.47
CA TYR A 303 11.51 -1.28 20.39
C TYR A 303 10.88 -1.70 21.71
N GLN A 304 9.87 -2.56 21.66
CA GLN A 304 9.22 -3.09 22.86
C GLN A 304 10.18 -3.92 23.68
N THR A 305 10.97 -4.77 23.02
CA THR A 305 11.98 -5.60 23.67
C THR A 305 13.05 -4.73 24.34
N ALA A 306 13.55 -3.71 23.64
CA ALA A 306 14.50 -2.76 24.21
C ALA A 306 13.96 -2.07 25.47
N ALA A 307 12.73 -1.58 25.44
CA ALA A 307 12.10 -0.95 26.59
C ALA A 307 11.90 -1.91 27.77
N LEU A 308 11.51 -3.15 27.51
CA LEU A 308 11.35 -4.17 28.55
C LEU A 308 12.69 -4.58 29.16
N VAL A 309 13.73 -4.73 28.36
CA VAL A 309 15.08 -5.08 28.82
C VAL A 309 15.69 -3.99 29.70
N GLN A 310 15.35 -2.71 29.47
CA GLN A 310 15.79 -1.59 30.30
C GLN A 310 15.23 -1.68 31.72
N ASP A 311 13.97 -2.03 31.87
CA ASP A 311 13.27 -2.05 33.15
C ASP A 311 13.29 -3.44 33.84
N ALA A 312 13.76 -4.49 33.14
CA ALA A 312 13.87 -5.86 33.69
C ALA A 312 14.98 -5.97 34.74
N ASP A 313 14.68 -6.63 35.86
CA ASP A 313 15.64 -6.91 36.91
C ASP A 313 16.67 -7.96 36.44
N PRO A 314 17.98 -7.67 36.54
CA PRO A 314 19.01 -8.59 36.05
C PRO A 314 19.04 -9.95 36.77
N VAL A 315 18.59 -10.04 38.03
CA VAL A 315 18.63 -11.25 38.84
C VAL A 315 17.29 -11.99 38.77
N GLU A 316 16.18 -11.28 39.03
CA GLU A 316 14.85 -11.91 39.02
C GLU A 316 14.40 -12.37 37.63
N ASP A 317 14.79 -11.62 36.58
CA ASP A 317 14.40 -11.90 35.20
C ASP A 317 15.50 -12.54 34.36
N ALA A 318 16.57 -13.07 35.02
CA ALA A 318 17.74 -13.61 34.34
C ALA A 318 17.42 -14.67 33.28
N GLU A 319 16.46 -15.56 33.56
CA GLU A 319 16.01 -16.59 32.61
C GLU A 319 15.37 -15.96 31.36
N ALA A 320 14.44 -15.00 31.55
CA ALA A 320 13.76 -14.32 30.47
C ALA A 320 14.74 -13.46 29.63
N LEU A 321 15.70 -12.82 30.29
CA LEU A 321 16.75 -12.05 29.62
C LEU A 321 17.68 -12.95 28.80
N ALA A 322 18.02 -14.15 29.29
CA ALA A 322 18.81 -15.13 28.57
C ALA A 322 18.08 -15.66 27.32
N ASP A 323 16.76 -15.89 27.42
CA ASP A 323 15.96 -16.28 26.26
C ASP A 323 15.82 -15.15 25.23
N ILE A 324 15.75 -13.89 25.66
CA ILE A 324 15.76 -12.74 24.78
C ILE A 324 17.12 -12.59 24.12
N ASP A 325 18.21 -12.80 24.86
CA ASP A 325 19.59 -12.62 24.38
C ASP A 325 19.96 -13.56 23.22
N ARG A 326 19.27 -14.69 23.08
CA ARG A 326 19.44 -15.59 21.91
C ARG A 326 19.06 -14.92 20.58
N VAL A 327 18.19 -13.91 20.63
CA VAL A 327 17.60 -13.28 19.45
C VAL A 327 17.95 -11.80 19.38
N PHE A 328 17.88 -11.10 20.51
CA PHE A 328 18.17 -9.69 20.64
C PHE A 328 19.32 -9.47 21.62
N ASP A 329 20.29 -8.68 21.25
CA ASP A 329 21.43 -8.36 22.12
C ASP A 329 20.97 -7.53 23.32
N VAL A 330 20.87 -8.18 24.47
CA VAL A 330 20.41 -7.56 25.74
C VAL A 330 21.40 -6.51 26.22
N GLU A 331 22.71 -6.74 26.06
CA GLU A 331 23.75 -5.80 26.47
C GLU A 331 23.69 -4.55 25.60
N PHE A 332 23.58 -4.71 24.28
CA PHE A 332 23.39 -3.59 23.38
C PHE A 332 22.14 -2.77 23.71
N CYS A 333 21.01 -3.43 24.02
CA CYS A 333 19.79 -2.74 24.44
C CYS A 333 20.00 -1.89 25.69
N ARG A 334 20.69 -2.44 26.70
CA ARG A 334 20.96 -1.74 27.97
C ARG A 334 21.93 -0.56 27.79
N ALA A 335 22.94 -0.73 26.93
CA ALA A 335 23.92 0.31 26.66
C ALA A 335 23.34 1.49 25.85
N ASN A 336 22.22 1.29 25.15
CA ASN A 336 21.64 2.27 24.22
C ASN A 336 20.17 2.62 24.53
N PRO A 337 19.84 3.14 25.74
CA PRO A 337 18.46 3.37 26.17
C PRO A 337 17.72 4.45 25.37
N GLU A 338 18.46 5.39 24.81
CA GLU A 338 17.92 6.55 24.04
C GLU A 338 17.88 6.29 22.53
N THR A 339 18.41 5.15 22.07
CA THR A 339 18.55 4.88 20.63
C THR A 339 17.24 4.36 20.06
N HIS A 340 16.71 5.09 19.09
CA HIS A 340 15.51 4.73 18.34
C HIS A 340 15.84 4.61 16.85
N GLY A 341 15.11 3.75 16.14
CA GLY A 341 15.21 3.64 14.68
C GLY A 341 16.07 2.49 14.17
N ASN A 342 16.58 2.65 12.95
CA ASN A 342 17.32 1.58 12.25
C ASN A 342 18.63 1.18 12.95
N GLU A 343 19.26 2.10 13.65
CA GLU A 343 20.51 1.84 14.39
C GLU A 343 20.27 0.89 15.55
N LEU A 344 19.23 1.13 16.36
CA LEU A 344 18.84 0.22 17.42
C LEU A 344 18.57 -1.18 16.87
N ARG A 345 17.78 -1.27 15.80
CA ARG A 345 17.47 -2.52 15.13
C ARG A 345 18.72 -3.24 14.64
N GLY A 346 19.62 -2.51 13.97
CA GLY A 346 20.86 -3.06 13.43
C GLY A 346 21.75 -3.62 14.53
N GLY A 347 21.95 -2.85 15.62
CA GLY A 347 22.76 -3.28 16.76
C GLY A 347 22.17 -4.45 17.51
N MET A 348 20.86 -4.43 17.79
CA MET A 348 20.18 -5.51 18.52
C MET A 348 20.25 -6.87 17.83
N ILE A 349 20.24 -6.90 16.49
CA ILE A 349 20.17 -8.15 15.71
C ILE A 349 21.55 -8.54 15.16
N ALA A 350 22.52 -7.64 15.21
CA ALA A 350 23.84 -7.86 14.67
C ALA A 350 24.51 -9.09 15.32
N GLY A 351 24.91 -10.06 14.48
CA GLY A 351 25.53 -11.27 14.95
C GLY A 351 24.64 -12.26 15.71
N ARG A 352 23.35 -11.97 15.85
CA ARG A 352 22.36 -12.85 16.46
C ARG A 352 21.59 -13.59 15.39
N GLY A 353 21.59 -14.91 15.46
CA GLY A 353 20.80 -15.78 14.60
C GLY A 353 20.23 -16.89 15.48
N GLY A 354 18.92 -16.90 15.66
CA GLY A 354 18.27 -17.91 16.47
C GLY A 354 17.57 -18.96 15.58
N SER A 355 17.34 -20.13 16.14
CA SER A 355 16.43 -21.12 15.57
C SER A 355 14.97 -20.69 15.74
N ALA A 356 14.03 -21.41 15.13
CA ALA A 356 12.62 -21.23 15.40
C ALA A 356 12.26 -21.45 16.88
N GLU A 357 13.02 -22.30 17.57
CA GLU A 357 12.87 -22.59 18.99
C GLU A 357 13.32 -21.39 19.84
N ASP A 358 14.49 -20.81 19.53
CA ASP A 358 15.00 -19.60 20.20
C ASP A 358 14.00 -18.44 20.03
N TRP A 359 13.44 -18.30 18.84
CA TRP A 359 12.40 -17.30 18.59
C TRP A 359 11.15 -17.52 19.43
N SER A 360 10.70 -18.78 19.56
CA SER A 360 9.56 -19.14 20.40
C SER A 360 9.82 -18.86 21.90
N ALA A 361 11.02 -19.18 22.38
CA ALA A 361 11.45 -18.88 23.75
C ALA A 361 11.48 -17.35 23.99
N CYS A 362 12.11 -16.62 23.09
CA CYS A 362 12.17 -15.15 23.13
C CYS A 362 10.78 -14.52 23.16
N GLN A 363 9.84 -14.96 22.32
CA GLN A 363 8.46 -14.44 22.32
C GLN A 363 7.77 -14.66 23.67
N LYS A 364 7.92 -15.85 24.28
CA LYS A 364 7.37 -16.15 25.61
C LYS A 364 7.98 -15.25 26.68
N ALA A 365 9.29 -15.05 26.63
CA ALA A 365 10.00 -14.16 27.54
C ALA A 365 9.54 -12.72 27.40
N ILE A 366 9.37 -12.20 26.19
CA ILE A 366 8.83 -10.85 25.92
C ILE A 366 7.42 -10.73 26.53
N ILE A 367 6.54 -11.73 26.32
CA ILE A 367 5.20 -11.70 26.89
C ILE A 367 5.25 -11.71 28.43
N LYS A 368 6.11 -12.55 29.04
CA LYS A 368 6.32 -12.62 30.49
C LYS A 368 6.74 -11.26 31.05
N LEU A 369 7.74 -10.62 30.44
CA LEU A 369 8.20 -9.28 30.84
C LEU A 369 7.15 -8.19 30.58
N ALA A 370 6.42 -8.24 29.48
CA ALA A 370 5.36 -7.27 29.20
C ALA A 370 4.23 -7.32 30.23
N LEU A 371 3.89 -8.50 30.73
CA LEU A 371 2.91 -8.67 31.82
C LEU A 371 3.45 -8.21 33.16
N LYS A 372 4.76 -8.38 33.43
CA LYS A 372 5.43 -7.91 34.66
C LYS A 372 5.66 -6.40 34.64
N TYR A 373 6.03 -5.85 33.48
CA TYR A 373 6.37 -4.43 33.28
C TYR A 373 5.46 -3.72 32.28
N PRO A 374 4.12 -3.69 32.48
CA PRO A 374 3.20 -3.14 31.49
C PRO A 374 3.39 -1.63 31.26
N LYS A 375 3.90 -0.91 32.26
CA LYS A 375 4.16 0.54 32.15
C LYS A 375 5.26 0.84 31.14
N SER A 376 6.29 0.00 31.04
CA SER A 376 7.40 0.15 30.10
C SER A 376 6.92 0.04 28.65
N MET A 377 6.11 -0.99 28.40
CA MET A 377 5.51 -1.21 27.10
C MET A 377 4.55 -0.08 26.69
N LEU A 378 3.71 0.39 27.60
CA LEU A 378 2.81 1.51 27.35
C LEU A 378 3.55 2.83 27.12
N ARG A 379 4.61 3.10 27.93
CA ARG A 379 5.45 4.29 27.78
C ARG A 379 6.15 4.31 26.42
N GLU A 380 6.69 3.18 25.98
CA GLU A 380 7.33 3.06 24.68
C GLU A 380 6.31 3.31 23.56
N ARG A 381 5.14 2.68 23.59
CA ARG A 381 4.08 2.90 22.59
C ARG A 381 3.59 4.35 22.56
N ALA A 382 3.38 4.95 23.72
CA ALA A 382 3.02 6.35 23.81
C ALA A 382 4.13 7.27 23.28
N GLY A 383 5.39 6.94 23.56
CA GLY A 383 6.56 7.66 23.05
C GLY A 383 6.65 7.62 21.54
N VAL A 384 6.50 6.43 20.91
CA VAL A 384 6.45 6.29 19.45
C VAL A 384 5.30 7.10 18.86
N PHE A 385 4.10 6.99 19.42
CA PHE A 385 2.94 7.75 18.96
C PHE A 385 3.17 9.25 19.04
N TYR A 386 3.65 9.74 20.20
CA TYR A 386 3.94 11.14 20.43
C TYR A 386 5.03 11.68 19.48
N ASN A 387 6.12 10.92 19.29
CA ASN A 387 7.20 11.30 18.39
C ASN A 387 6.72 11.33 16.93
N THR A 388 5.87 10.40 16.53
CA THR A 388 5.25 10.40 15.19
C THR A 388 4.37 11.65 14.98
N LEU A 389 3.58 12.05 15.98
CA LEU A 389 2.77 13.28 15.92
C LEU A 389 3.62 14.55 15.96
N ARG A 390 4.74 14.54 16.72
CA ARG A 390 5.63 15.68 16.90
C ARG A 390 6.51 15.96 15.70
N GLN A 391 6.62 15.05 14.74
CA GLN A 391 7.39 15.27 13.51
C GLN A 391 6.81 16.45 12.69
N ARG A 392 7.01 17.67 13.22
CA ARG A 392 6.74 18.95 12.52
C ARG A 392 7.52 19.09 11.21
N GLN A 393 8.51 18.22 10.98
CA GLN A 393 9.35 18.18 9.79
C GLN A 393 8.53 18.03 8.51
N PHE A 394 7.32 17.48 8.58
CA PHE A 394 6.50 17.23 7.41
C PHE A 394 6.14 18.50 6.63
N ALA A 395 5.67 19.56 7.31
CA ALA A 395 5.32 20.83 6.65
C ALA A 395 6.58 21.57 6.15
N VAL A 396 7.68 21.51 6.90
CA VAL A 396 8.96 22.10 6.53
C VAL A 396 9.55 21.37 5.31
N GLN A 397 9.49 20.03 5.30
CA GLN A 397 9.98 19.21 4.19
C GLN A 397 9.18 19.41 2.91
N LEU A 398 7.84 19.53 3.01
CA LEU A 398 6.99 19.84 1.86
C LEU A 398 7.37 21.20 1.26
N ILE A 399 7.51 22.23 2.08
CA ILE A 399 7.88 23.59 1.63
C ILE A 399 9.29 23.59 1.04
N THR A 400 10.22 22.85 1.65
CA THR A 400 11.61 22.73 1.20
C THR A 400 11.71 21.90 -0.08
N GLY A 401 10.96 20.81 -0.18
CA GLY A 401 10.84 20.00 -1.40
C GLY A 401 10.24 20.79 -2.56
N LEU A 402 9.20 21.56 -2.33
CA LEU A 402 8.61 22.45 -3.33
C LEU A 402 9.62 23.55 -3.75
N ARG A 403 10.37 24.14 -2.81
CA ARG A 403 11.44 25.11 -3.13
C ARG A 403 12.56 24.48 -3.94
N ALA A 404 13.03 23.29 -3.56
CA ALA A 404 14.05 22.56 -4.31
C ALA A 404 13.60 22.22 -5.73
N PHE A 405 12.33 21.84 -5.91
CA PHE A 405 11.73 21.56 -7.21
C PHE A 405 11.77 22.79 -8.13
N PHE A 406 11.37 23.96 -7.64
CA PHE A 406 11.45 25.20 -8.45
C PHE A 406 12.87 25.63 -8.80
N THR A 407 13.88 25.13 -8.07
CA THR A 407 15.31 25.39 -8.35
C THR A 407 15.90 24.36 -9.32
N LEU A 408 15.33 23.14 -9.42
CA LEU A 408 15.85 22.01 -10.23
C LEU A 408 15.53 22.07 -11.73
N HIS A 409 14.88 23.09 -12.23
CA HIS A 409 14.52 23.21 -13.66
C HIS A 409 15.70 23.28 -14.63
N ASN A 410 16.94 23.15 -14.14
CA ASN A 410 18.15 23.21 -14.96
C ASN A 410 18.95 21.90 -15.09
N PHE A 411 18.39 20.74 -14.70
CA PHE A 411 19.12 19.47 -14.80
C PHE A 411 18.68 18.63 -16.02
N GLY A 412 19.67 18.27 -16.86
CA GLY A 412 19.51 17.44 -18.04
C GLY A 412 19.23 15.96 -17.74
N PRO A 413 18.88 15.15 -18.77
CA PRO A 413 18.34 13.79 -18.65
C PRO A 413 19.33 12.71 -18.18
N ASP A 414 20.59 13.01 -17.93
CA ASP A 414 21.65 11.99 -17.73
C ASP A 414 21.91 11.56 -16.28
N ALA A 415 21.09 11.98 -15.31
CA ALA A 415 21.38 11.83 -13.87
C ALA A 415 21.00 10.48 -13.24
N PHE A 416 20.57 9.46 -13.98
CA PHE A 416 20.17 8.17 -13.40
C PHE A 416 20.96 6.98 -13.98
N GLN A 417 22.20 6.77 -13.52
CA GLN A 417 22.86 5.47 -13.63
C GLN A 417 22.84 4.74 -12.28
N ILE A 418 22.07 3.66 -12.19
CA ILE A 418 22.12 2.72 -11.06
C ILE A 418 23.23 1.71 -11.36
N SER A 419 24.36 1.81 -10.70
CA SER A 419 25.44 0.83 -10.82
C SER A 419 25.51 -0.06 -9.57
N GLY A 420 25.52 -1.37 -9.76
CA GLY A 420 26.09 -2.34 -8.85
C GLY A 420 25.12 -3.19 -8.06
N ILE A 421 25.09 -4.47 -8.42
CA ILE A 421 24.42 -5.57 -7.70
C ILE A 421 25.47 -6.24 -6.81
N GLY A 422 25.26 -6.18 -5.53
CA GLY A 422 26.06 -6.91 -4.53
C GLY A 422 25.85 -6.32 -3.14
N GLY A 423 24.89 -6.85 -2.39
CA GLY A 423 24.84 -6.87 -0.93
C GLY A 423 24.80 -5.56 -0.13
N GLN A 424 25.07 -4.43 -0.69
CA GLN A 424 24.86 -3.11 -0.09
C GLN A 424 24.49 -2.15 -1.23
N PHE A 425 23.26 -1.61 -1.18
CA PHE A 425 22.91 -0.46 -2.02
C PHE A 425 23.69 0.75 -1.51
N SER A 426 24.93 0.89 -1.93
CA SER A 426 25.59 2.18 -1.94
C SER A 426 25.05 2.92 -3.15
N LEU A 427 24.25 3.93 -2.93
CA LEU A 427 24.09 5.00 -3.91
C LEU A 427 25.50 5.55 -4.12
N ALA A 428 26.17 5.11 -5.19
CA ALA A 428 27.39 5.73 -5.61
C ALA A 428 27.06 7.22 -5.76
N ASN A 429 27.67 8.02 -4.90
CA ASN A 429 27.49 9.47 -4.84
C ASN A 429 27.87 9.99 -6.24
N PRO A 430 26.95 10.38 -7.13
CA PRO A 430 27.27 10.86 -8.45
C PRO A 430 27.91 12.25 -8.41
N PHE A 431 28.05 12.83 -7.20
CA PHE A 431 28.54 14.17 -6.98
C PHE A 431 30.00 14.18 -6.45
N ARG A 432 30.96 13.71 -7.26
CA ARG A 432 32.25 14.32 -7.28
C ARG A 432 32.18 15.55 -8.20
N CYS A 433 31.33 16.49 -7.85
CA CYS A 433 31.43 17.85 -8.37
C CYS A 433 32.36 18.65 -7.49
N GLY A 434 33.14 19.50 -8.12
CA GLY A 434 34.09 20.39 -7.45
C GLY A 434 33.39 21.28 -6.42
N THR A 435 34.14 21.81 -5.52
CA THR A 435 33.77 22.54 -4.31
C THR A 435 32.87 23.77 -4.51
N ASP A 436 32.43 24.08 -5.73
CA ASP A 436 31.67 25.30 -6.06
C ASP A 436 30.16 25.12 -6.24
N ASP A 437 29.63 23.86 -6.24
CA ASP A 437 28.19 23.59 -6.43
C ASP A 437 27.45 23.40 -5.10
N LYS A 438 27.43 24.42 -4.25
CA LYS A 438 26.64 24.47 -3.00
C LYS A 438 25.14 24.14 -3.17
N PRO A 439 24.46 24.53 -4.29
CA PRO A 439 23.05 24.16 -4.48
C PRO A 439 22.82 22.66 -4.68
N ALA A 440 23.70 21.97 -5.42
CA ALA A 440 23.56 20.53 -5.68
C ALA A 440 23.77 19.67 -4.43
N LEU A 441 24.72 20.07 -3.58
CA LEU A 441 24.96 19.42 -2.29
C LEU A 441 23.77 19.60 -1.35
N LEU A 442 23.14 20.78 -1.34
CA LEU A 442 21.96 21.04 -0.53
C LEU A 442 20.77 20.18 -0.97
N VAL A 443 20.58 19.99 -2.28
CA VAL A 443 19.54 19.13 -2.84
C VAL A 443 19.78 17.64 -2.51
N ALA A 444 21.02 17.17 -2.58
CA ALA A 444 21.38 15.80 -2.21
C ALA A 444 21.14 15.54 -0.71
N ILE A 445 21.52 16.46 0.15
CA ILE A 445 21.29 16.41 1.60
C ILE A 445 19.78 16.46 1.90
N LEU A 446 19.02 17.30 1.20
CA LEU A 446 17.59 17.41 1.37
C LEU A 446 16.84 16.16 0.87
N CYS A 447 17.29 15.56 -0.23
CA CYS A 447 16.76 14.28 -0.69
C CYS A 447 17.06 13.16 0.32
N ASP A 448 18.29 13.07 0.83
CA ASP A 448 18.66 12.05 1.81
C ASP A 448 17.86 12.20 3.12
N HIS A 449 17.74 13.40 3.65
CA HIS A 449 16.90 13.67 4.82
C HIS A 449 15.40 13.52 4.54
N PHE A 450 14.94 13.82 3.33
CA PHE A 450 13.57 13.59 2.91
C PHE A 450 13.25 12.09 2.88
N PHE A 451 14.16 11.26 2.35
CA PHE A 451 14.00 9.81 2.32
C PHE A 451 14.09 9.17 3.71
N GLN A 452 14.98 9.64 4.59
CA GLN A 452 15.10 9.10 5.96
C GLN A 452 13.88 9.41 6.83
N ALA A 453 13.18 10.52 6.60
CA ALA A 453 11.99 10.88 7.39
C ALA A 453 10.72 10.06 7.05
N PHE A 454 10.71 9.33 5.94
CA PHE A 454 9.55 8.53 5.49
C PHE A 454 9.73 7.01 5.67
N THR A 455 10.84 6.56 6.21
CA THR A 455 11.12 5.13 6.45
C THR A 455 10.65 4.62 7.81
N PHE A 456 9.76 5.34 8.49
CA PHE A 456 9.14 4.94 9.76
C PHE A 456 7.68 4.55 9.63
#